data_c2f015c7581551d16eb087cec4a6e3ba
#
_entry.id   c2f015c7581551d16eb087cec4a6e3ba
#
_cell.length_a   1.000
_cell.length_b   1.000
_cell.length_c   1.000
_cell.angle_alpha   90.00
_cell.angle_beta   90.00
_cell.angle_gamma   90.00
#
_symmetry.space_group_name_H-M   'P 1'
#
loop_
_entity.id
_entity.type
_entity.pdbx_description
1 polymer ?
#
loop_
_entity_poly.entity_id
_entity_poly.type
_entity_poly.pdbx_seq_one_letter_code
_entity_poly.pdbx_strand_id
1 'polypeptide(L)'
;MMRLAVIILFLLWAPSVFAGKVSLGIMKYQGGDWYSVKGAVKHFIGKVQELTPLKLKRDPVIVSLRDRTALFNQPFLILNGHGQIILDDVEKNNLKDYLAHGGFLLVNDDYGLDRAFRSLIKDMYGDNSLVGLSSDFPLFRSYYTFKNLPKVHKHDGLPPKAYGLFIEKRLVLLYLNNSDIADGWEPEAVHKDPPEVREKAIRFGINILYYVLSH
;
A
#
# COMPACT_ATOMS: atom_id res chain seq x y z
N MET A 1 3.16 47.18 39.61
CA MET A 1 2.96 45.73 39.37
C MET A 1 2.67 45.57 37.87
N MET A 2 3.65 45.22 37.09
CA MET A 2 3.54 44.98 35.64
C MET A 2 3.22 43.53 35.38
N ARG A 3 2.06 43.21 34.79
CA ARG A 3 1.66 41.86 34.42
C ARG A 3 2.30 41.53 33.07
N LEU A 4 3.25 40.57 33.05
CA LEU A 4 3.86 40.02 31.86
C LEU A 4 2.84 39.09 31.20
N ALA A 5 2.35 39.44 30.02
CA ALA A 5 1.52 38.55 29.21
C ALA A 5 2.44 37.59 28.42
N VAL A 6 2.40 36.30 28.74
CA VAL A 6 3.09 35.27 27.98
C VAL A 6 2.20 34.95 26.76
N ILE A 7 2.66 35.33 25.58
CA ILE A 7 2.04 34.92 24.30
C ILE A 7 2.61 33.56 23.93
N ILE A 8 1.81 32.51 24.08
CA ILE A 8 2.13 31.16 23.60
C ILE A 8 1.84 31.13 22.10
N LEU A 9 2.88 31.15 21.28
CA LEU A 9 2.79 30.96 19.83
C LEU A 9 2.57 29.46 19.57
N PHE A 10 1.32 29.08 19.26
CA PHE A 10 1.04 27.77 18.69
C PHE A 10 1.59 27.76 17.25
N LEU A 11 2.76 27.15 17.05
CA LEU A 11 3.21 26.75 15.72
C LEU A 11 2.26 25.67 15.19
N LEU A 12 1.32 26.07 14.36
CA LEU A 12 0.52 25.15 13.54
C LEU A 12 1.49 24.44 12.60
N TRP A 13 1.81 23.19 12.92
CA TRP A 13 2.51 22.29 12.00
C TRP A 13 1.54 21.97 10.86
N ALA A 14 1.57 22.79 9.82
CA ALA A 14 0.91 22.45 8.57
C ALA A 14 1.62 21.19 7.99
N PRO A 15 0.90 20.11 7.70
CA PRO A 15 1.51 18.97 7.04
C PRO A 15 2.11 19.47 5.72
N SER A 16 3.36 19.09 5.46
CA SER A 16 4.06 19.40 4.21
C SER A 16 3.21 18.88 3.05
N VAL A 17 2.48 19.75 2.38
CA VAL A 17 1.82 19.42 1.12
C VAL A 17 2.94 19.03 0.16
N PHE A 18 3.02 17.76 -0.21
CA PHE A 18 3.97 17.30 -1.21
C PHE A 18 3.87 18.19 -2.44
N ALA A 19 4.85 19.06 -2.66
CA ALA A 19 4.86 20.02 -3.76
C ALA A 19 5.00 19.34 -5.13
N GLY A 20 5.28 18.04 -5.18
CA GLY A 20 5.43 17.21 -6.36
C GLY A 20 4.33 16.16 -6.50
N LYS A 21 4.19 15.64 -7.74
CA LYS A 21 3.30 14.51 -8.00
C LYS A 21 3.90 13.23 -7.41
N VAL A 22 3.14 12.55 -6.55
CA VAL A 22 3.52 11.24 -6.01
C VAL A 22 3.48 10.18 -7.10
N SER A 23 4.50 9.31 -7.13
CA SER A 23 4.58 8.18 -8.06
C SER A 23 4.19 6.89 -7.34
N LEU A 24 3.42 6.02 -8.00
CA LEU A 24 3.16 4.66 -7.54
C LEU A 24 4.04 3.69 -8.33
N GLY A 25 4.80 2.88 -7.63
CA GLY A 25 5.65 1.85 -8.21
C GLY A 25 4.98 0.48 -8.19
N ILE A 26 5.16 -0.32 -9.23
CA ILE A 26 4.82 -1.75 -9.25
C ILE A 26 6.13 -2.52 -9.15
N MET A 27 6.24 -3.34 -8.11
CA MET A 27 7.42 -4.15 -7.85
C MET A 27 7.51 -5.30 -8.85
N LYS A 28 8.59 -5.33 -9.63
CA LYS A 28 8.92 -6.45 -10.51
C LYS A 28 9.66 -7.53 -9.70
N TYR A 29 9.21 -8.79 -9.80
CA TYR A 29 9.82 -9.95 -9.16
C TYR A 29 9.76 -11.17 -10.10
N GLN A 30 10.44 -12.27 -9.75
CA GLN A 30 10.39 -13.52 -10.49
C GLN A 30 9.44 -14.53 -9.83
N GLY A 31 8.88 -15.45 -10.62
CA GLY A 31 8.05 -16.57 -10.15
C GLY A 31 6.55 -16.30 -10.11
N GLY A 32 6.10 -15.08 -10.44
CA GLY A 32 4.68 -14.71 -10.51
C GLY A 32 4.39 -13.69 -11.60
N ASP A 33 3.15 -13.23 -11.61
CA ASP A 33 2.56 -12.39 -12.67
C ASP A 33 2.35 -10.92 -12.23
N TRP A 34 3.34 -10.33 -11.57
CA TRP A 34 3.36 -8.94 -11.08
C TRP A 34 2.84 -7.91 -12.10
N TYR A 35 2.93 -8.21 -13.40
CA TYR A 35 2.52 -7.32 -14.48
C TYR A 35 0.99 -7.23 -14.64
N SER A 36 0.23 -8.15 -14.07
CA SER A 36 -1.24 -8.20 -14.14
C SER A 36 -1.87 -6.92 -13.58
N VAL A 37 -1.33 -6.37 -12.49
CA VAL A 37 -1.90 -5.23 -11.76
C VAL A 37 -1.72 -3.87 -12.45
N LYS A 38 -0.97 -3.78 -13.56
CA LYS A 38 -0.63 -2.49 -14.19
C LYS A 38 -1.86 -1.68 -14.62
N GLY A 39 -2.87 -2.36 -15.18
CA GLY A 39 -4.15 -1.74 -15.59
C GLY A 39 -4.91 -1.20 -14.40
N ALA A 40 -5.04 -2.02 -13.36
CA ALA A 40 -5.68 -1.68 -12.09
C ALA A 40 -5.07 -0.44 -11.45
N VAL A 41 -3.75 -0.40 -11.29
CA VAL A 41 -3.05 0.74 -10.69
C VAL A 41 -3.21 2.01 -11.52
N LYS A 42 -3.15 1.91 -12.85
CA LYS A 42 -3.39 3.07 -13.73
C LYS A 42 -4.81 3.62 -13.59
N HIS A 43 -5.82 2.76 -13.56
CA HIS A 43 -7.21 3.17 -13.34
C HIS A 43 -7.41 3.75 -11.95
N PHE A 44 -6.84 3.11 -10.91
CA PHE A 44 -6.85 3.61 -9.53
C PHE A 44 -6.25 5.01 -9.41
N ILE A 45 -5.12 5.30 -10.05
CA ILE A 45 -4.52 6.65 -10.10
C ILE A 45 -5.53 7.67 -10.62
N GLY A 46 -6.25 7.36 -11.69
CA GLY A 46 -7.31 8.22 -12.23
C GLY A 46 -8.40 8.49 -11.20
N LYS A 47 -8.87 7.45 -10.51
CA LYS A 47 -9.90 7.55 -9.47
C LYS A 47 -9.44 8.34 -8.23
N VAL A 48 -8.20 8.18 -7.80
CA VAL A 48 -7.62 8.99 -6.71
C VAL A 48 -7.65 10.47 -7.07
N GLN A 49 -7.25 10.85 -8.29
CA GLN A 49 -7.22 12.25 -8.74
C GLN A 49 -8.62 12.83 -8.95
N GLU A 50 -9.62 12.00 -9.25
CA GLU A 50 -11.03 12.37 -9.35
C GLU A 50 -11.65 12.62 -7.96
N LEU A 51 -11.35 11.77 -6.98
CA LEU A 51 -12.02 11.72 -5.68
C LEU A 51 -11.28 12.48 -4.57
N THR A 52 -10.04 12.94 -4.82
CA THR A 52 -9.20 13.58 -3.80
C THR A 52 -8.33 14.69 -4.38
N PRO A 53 -7.80 15.62 -3.56
CA PRO A 53 -6.84 16.60 -4.00
C PRO A 53 -5.42 16.08 -4.25
N LEU A 54 -5.15 14.77 -4.04
CA LEU A 54 -3.82 14.20 -4.24
C LEU A 54 -3.35 14.31 -5.68
N LYS A 55 -2.10 14.71 -5.86
CA LYS A 55 -1.46 14.82 -7.19
C LYS A 55 -0.58 13.59 -7.42
N LEU A 56 -1.04 12.67 -8.25
CA LEU A 56 -0.27 11.48 -8.63
C LEU A 56 0.31 11.63 -10.05
N LYS A 57 1.42 10.94 -10.33
CA LYS A 57 1.88 10.74 -11.72
C LYS A 57 0.87 9.85 -12.43
N ARG A 58 0.60 10.14 -13.71
CA ARG A 58 -0.47 9.51 -14.49
C ARG A 58 -0.31 8.00 -14.66
N ASP A 59 0.92 7.54 -14.82
CA ASP A 59 1.22 6.15 -15.08
C ASP A 59 2.08 5.57 -13.94
N PRO A 60 1.83 4.30 -13.53
CA PRO A 60 2.68 3.63 -12.56
C PRO A 60 4.06 3.33 -13.16
N VAL A 61 5.07 3.25 -12.30
CA VAL A 61 6.45 2.93 -12.68
C VAL A 61 6.73 1.47 -12.35
N ILE A 62 7.26 0.70 -13.30
CA ILE A 62 7.75 -0.65 -13.02
C ILE A 62 9.12 -0.55 -12.37
N VAL A 63 9.28 -1.14 -11.19
CA VAL A 63 10.46 -1.01 -10.36
C VAL A 63 11.15 -2.36 -10.19
N SER A 64 12.38 -2.47 -10.66
CA SER A 64 13.27 -3.56 -10.29
C SER A 64 13.94 -3.24 -8.96
N LEU A 65 13.95 -4.19 -8.04
CA LEU A 65 14.64 -4.02 -6.75
C LEU A 65 16.18 -3.89 -6.90
N ARG A 66 16.74 -4.23 -8.08
CA ARG A 66 18.16 -4.02 -8.39
C ARG A 66 18.50 -2.59 -8.79
N ASP A 67 17.51 -1.85 -9.30
CA ASP A 67 17.68 -0.44 -9.60
C ASP A 67 17.36 0.41 -8.38
N ARG A 68 18.37 0.64 -7.53
CA ARG A 68 18.21 1.41 -6.29
C ARG A 68 17.73 2.83 -6.56
N THR A 69 18.16 3.46 -7.65
CA THR A 69 17.70 4.82 -7.98
C THR A 69 16.21 4.84 -8.29
N ALA A 70 15.74 3.94 -9.15
CA ALA A 70 14.31 3.82 -9.44
C ALA A 70 13.51 3.47 -8.17
N LEU A 71 14.02 2.53 -7.35
CA LEU A 71 13.39 2.06 -6.11
C LEU A 71 13.19 3.21 -5.11
N PHE A 72 14.25 3.93 -4.76
CA PHE A 72 14.19 5.00 -3.75
C PHE A 72 13.48 6.28 -4.23
N ASN A 73 13.23 6.40 -5.53
CA ASN A 73 12.38 7.45 -6.08
C ASN A 73 10.87 7.16 -5.98
N GLN A 74 10.47 5.98 -5.48
CA GLN A 74 9.06 5.62 -5.28
C GLN A 74 8.75 5.60 -3.78
N PRO A 75 7.91 6.50 -3.26
CA PRO A 75 7.49 6.45 -1.85
C PRO A 75 6.55 5.28 -1.57
N PHE A 76 5.94 4.72 -2.61
CA PHE A 76 4.92 3.69 -2.52
C PHE A 76 5.12 2.63 -3.59
N LEU A 77 5.33 1.39 -3.17
CA LEU A 77 5.40 0.22 -4.04
C LEU A 77 4.16 -0.67 -3.86
N ILE A 78 3.79 -1.36 -4.92
CA ILE A 78 2.73 -2.38 -4.95
C ILE A 78 3.36 -3.69 -5.41
N LEU A 79 3.17 -4.73 -4.62
CA LEU A 79 3.40 -6.13 -4.97
C LEU A 79 2.03 -6.80 -5.10
N ASN A 80 1.75 -7.35 -6.25
CA ASN A 80 0.51 -8.07 -6.57
C ASN A 80 0.83 -9.29 -7.42
N GLY A 81 -0.05 -10.25 -7.45
CA GLY A 81 -0.02 -11.39 -8.37
C GLY A 81 -0.25 -12.72 -7.70
N HIS A 82 0.01 -13.77 -8.49
CA HIS A 82 -0.14 -15.17 -8.12
C HIS A 82 1.22 -15.88 -8.11
N GLY A 83 1.27 -17.06 -7.50
CA GLY A 83 2.41 -17.97 -7.60
C GLY A 83 3.53 -17.68 -6.61
N GLN A 84 4.77 -17.75 -7.08
CA GLN A 84 5.96 -17.62 -6.24
C GLN A 84 6.50 -16.19 -6.27
N ILE A 85 7.15 -15.80 -5.18
CA ILE A 85 7.93 -14.55 -5.12
C ILE A 85 9.40 -14.97 -4.96
N ILE A 86 10.17 -14.85 -6.02
CA ILE A 86 11.58 -15.21 -6.03
C ILE A 86 12.41 -13.93 -6.05
N LEU A 87 13.11 -13.67 -4.95
CA LEU A 87 14.08 -12.58 -4.79
C LEU A 87 15.42 -13.18 -4.39
N ASP A 88 16.49 -12.72 -5.01
CA ASP A 88 17.82 -13.04 -4.52
C ASP A 88 18.24 -12.14 -3.35
N ASP A 89 19.42 -12.38 -2.80
CA ASP A 89 19.88 -11.68 -1.60
C ASP A 89 20.10 -10.17 -1.84
N VAL A 90 20.50 -9.77 -3.06
CA VAL A 90 20.63 -8.35 -3.42
C VAL A 90 19.27 -7.68 -3.43
N GLU A 91 18.28 -8.31 -4.01
CA GLU A 91 16.91 -7.80 -4.09
C GLU A 91 16.26 -7.72 -2.70
N LYS A 92 16.44 -8.76 -1.87
CA LYS A 92 15.98 -8.76 -0.46
C LYS A 92 16.63 -7.64 0.36
N ASN A 93 17.95 -7.45 0.23
CA ASN A 93 18.67 -6.41 0.95
C ASN A 93 18.23 -5.02 0.50
N ASN A 94 18.07 -4.79 -0.81
CA ASN A 94 17.58 -3.52 -1.35
C ASN A 94 16.15 -3.22 -0.88
N LEU A 95 15.28 -4.24 -0.80
CA LEU A 95 13.93 -4.08 -0.27
C LEU A 95 13.94 -3.75 1.22
N LYS A 96 14.79 -4.41 2.02
CA LYS A 96 14.97 -4.09 3.45
C LYS A 96 15.43 -2.65 3.65
N ASP A 97 16.44 -2.22 2.90
CA ASP A 97 16.95 -0.85 2.94
C ASP A 97 15.86 0.16 2.58
N TYR A 98 15.12 -0.10 1.50
CA TYR A 98 14.03 0.75 1.05
C TYR A 98 12.96 0.93 2.14
N LEU A 99 12.52 -0.16 2.75
CA LEU A 99 11.52 -0.13 3.82
C LEU A 99 12.04 0.56 5.09
N ALA A 100 13.32 0.40 5.41
CA ALA A 100 13.93 1.07 6.57
C ALA A 100 14.07 2.59 6.37
N HIS A 101 14.25 3.06 5.12
CA HIS A 101 14.55 4.47 4.80
C HIS A 101 13.36 5.24 4.20
N GLY A 102 12.15 4.96 4.62
CA GLY A 102 10.97 5.75 4.28
C GLY A 102 10.07 5.15 3.20
N GLY A 103 10.49 4.08 2.53
CA GLY A 103 9.67 3.37 1.56
C GLY A 103 8.49 2.65 2.21
N PHE A 104 7.46 2.39 1.41
CA PHE A 104 6.29 1.61 1.81
C PHE A 104 5.93 0.57 0.74
N LEU A 105 5.57 -0.64 1.18
CA LEU A 105 5.11 -1.71 0.30
C LEU A 105 3.67 -2.12 0.63
N LEU A 106 2.77 -1.96 -0.33
CA LEU A 106 1.47 -2.62 -0.33
C LEU A 106 1.62 -3.99 -0.99
N VAL A 107 1.19 -5.04 -0.29
CA VAL A 107 1.11 -6.39 -0.84
C VAL A 107 -0.36 -6.79 -0.92
N ASN A 108 -0.84 -7.02 -2.13
CA ASN A 108 -2.17 -7.56 -2.38
C ASN A 108 -2.03 -9.03 -2.75
N ASP A 109 -2.67 -9.90 -1.97
CA ASP A 109 -2.79 -11.32 -2.32
C ASP A 109 -3.96 -11.45 -3.30
N ASP A 110 -3.61 -11.77 -4.53
CA ASP A 110 -4.54 -12.02 -5.63
C ASP A 110 -4.93 -13.50 -5.66
N TYR A 111 -5.19 -14.03 -4.47
CA TYR A 111 -5.53 -15.43 -4.18
C TYR A 111 -4.49 -16.45 -4.68
N GLY A 112 -3.60 -16.83 -3.76
CA GLY A 112 -2.55 -17.82 -4.02
C GLY A 112 -1.12 -17.34 -3.81
N LEU A 113 -0.95 -16.07 -3.38
CA LEU A 113 0.34 -15.49 -3.04
C LEU A 113 0.73 -15.72 -1.57
N ASP A 114 -0.23 -15.97 -0.67
CA ASP A 114 -0.06 -15.99 0.80
C ASP A 114 1.13 -16.84 1.26
N ARG A 115 1.22 -18.08 0.77
CA ARG A 115 2.29 -18.99 1.18
C ARG A 115 3.68 -18.47 0.78
N ALA A 116 3.80 -17.99 -0.46
CA ALA A 116 5.06 -17.48 -0.98
C ALA A 116 5.47 -16.18 -0.26
N PHE A 117 4.51 -15.28 -0.05
CA PHE A 117 4.74 -14.02 0.63
C PHE A 117 5.15 -14.22 2.10
N ARG A 118 4.43 -15.05 2.85
CA ARG A 118 4.80 -15.35 4.26
C ARG A 118 6.16 -16.01 4.37
N SER A 119 6.51 -16.89 3.45
CA SER A 119 7.84 -17.51 3.41
C SER A 119 8.93 -16.47 3.17
N LEU A 120 8.72 -15.54 2.23
CA LEU A 120 9.64 -14.45 1.96
C LEU A 120 9.82 -13.53 3.19
N ILE A 121 8.72 -13.14 3.84
CA ILE A 121 8.79 -12.27 5.03
C ILE A 121 9.48 -12.97 6.21
N LYS A 122 9.20 -14.26 6.41
CA LYS A 122 9.91 -15.06 7.42
C LYS A 122 11.42 -15.12 7.16
N ASP A 123 11.82 -15.32 5.91
CA ASP A 123 13.23 -15.32 5.52
C ASP A 123 13.90 -13.95 5.74
N MET A 124 13.19 -12.86 5.44
CA MET A 124 13.72 -11.50 5.55
C MET A 124 13.74 -10.96 7.00
N TYR A 125 12.72 -11.22 7.79
CA TYR A 125 12.47 -10.56 9.08
C TYR A 125 12.24 -11.52 10.25
N GLY A 126 12.22 -12.83 10.00
CA GLY A 126 11.96 -13.85 11.01
C GLY A 126 10.49 -14.15 11.24
N ASP A 127 10.24 -15.10 12.13
CA ASP A 127 8.89 -15.51 12.51
C ASP A 127 8.14 -14.38 13.23
N ASN A 128 6.81 -14.34 13.05
CA ASN A 128 5.90 -13.41 13.73
C ASN A 128 6.14 -11.92 13.43
N SER A 129 6.85 -11.58 12.37
CA SER A 129 7.11 -10.20 11.97
C SER A 129 5.86 -9.48 11.41
N LEU A 130 4.87 -10.23 10.91
CA LEU A 130 3.58 -9.70 10.47
C LEU A 130 2.58 -9.64 11.64
N VAL A 131 2.12 -8.44 11.95
CA VAL A 131 1.14 -8.18 13.02
C VAL A 131 -0.23 -7.96 12.41
N GLY A 132 -1.26 -8.67 12.91
CA GLY A 132 -2.65 -8.45 12.48
C GLY A 132 -3.13 -7.04 12.82
N LEU A 133 -3.76 -6.36 11.86
CA LEU A 133 -4.33 -5.03 12.03
C LEU A 133 -5.85 -5.14 12.21
N SER A 134 -6.36 -4.56 13.30
CA SER A 134 -7.80 -4.43 13.51
C SER A 134 -8.36 -3.21 12.78
N SER A 135 -9.68 -3.12 12.65
CA SER A 135 -10.37 -1.95 12.09
C SER A 135 -10.19 -0.66 12.92
N ASP A 136 -9.64 -0.76 14.15
CA ASP A 136 -9.28 0.40 14.97
C ASP A 136 -7.96 1.04 14.55
N PHE A 137 -7.16 0.34 13.75
CA PHE A 137 -5.91 0.88 13.25
C PHE A 137 -6.17 2.15 12.41
N PRO A 138 -5.42 3.25 12.58
CA PRO A 138 -5.69 4.56 11.96
C PRO A 138 -5.89 4.54 10.44
N LEU A 139 -5.28 3.60 9.72
CA LEU A 139 -5.43 3.41 8.28
C LEU A 139 -6.91 3.22 7.87
N PHE A 140 -7.72 2.56 8.72
CA PHE A 140 -9.14 2.32 8.41
C PHE A 140 -10.01 3.59 8.47
N ARG A 141 -9.44 4.72 8.90
CA ARG A 141 -10.15 6.02 9.02
C ARG A 141 -9.31 7.22 8.54
N SER A 142 -8.27 6.99 7.75
CA SER A 142 -7.35 8.06 7.34
C SER A 142 -7.95 9.06 6.35
N TYR A 143 -8.95 8.67 5.56
CA TYR A 143 -9.74 9.55 4.68
C TYR A 143 -11.23 9.18 4.69
N TYR A 144 -11.55 7.92 4.43
CA TYR A 144 -12.89 7.33 4.60
C TYR A 144 -12.91 6.43 5.83
N THR A 145 -14.09 6.23 6.44
CA THR A 145 -14.24 5.33 7.59
C THR A 145 -14.66 3.94 7.14
N PHE A 146 -13.87 2.93 7.51
CA PHE A 146 -14.15 1.52 7.28
C PHE A 146 -14.29 0.76 8.59
N LYS A 147 -15.32 -0.07 8.70
CA LYS A 147 -15.51 -1.01 9.82
C LYS A 147 -14.75 -2.32 9.61
N ASN A 148 -14.54 -2.70 8.35
CA ASN A 148 -13.87 -3.93 7.96
C ASN A 148 -13.03 -3.71 6.71
N LEU A 149 -12.03 -4.57 6.50
CA LEU A 149 -11.30 -4.63 5.24
C LEU A 149 -12.27 -5.04 4.11
N PRO A 150 -12.32 -4.33 2.97
CA PRO A 150 -13.07 -4.75 1.81
C PRO A 150 -12.59 -6.10 1.27
N LYS A 151 -13.53 -6.89 0.75
CA LYS A 151 -13.26 -8.11 -0.01
C LYS A 151 -13.94 -8.00 -1.37
N VAL A 152 -13.19 -8.18 -2.44
CA VAL A 152 -13.70 -8.08 -3.81
C VAL A 152 -14.24 -9.42 -4.27
N HIS A 153 -13.42 -10.46 -4.29
CA HIS A 153 -13.82 -11.80 -4.70
C HIS A 153 -14.02 -12.74 -3.49
N LYS A 154 -14.95 -13.68 -3.62
CA LYS A 154 -15.30 -14.57 -2.49
C LYS A 154 -14.33 -15.73 -2.30
N HIS A 155 -13.71 -16.22 -3.40
CA HIS A 155 -12.78 -17.38 -3.40
C HIS A 155 -13.21 -18.51 -2.44
N ASP A 156 -12.47 -18.69 -1.34
CA ASP A 156 -12.71 -19.71 -0.32
C ASP A 156 -13.78 -19.34 0.72
N GLY A 157 -14.37 -18.14 0.61
CA GLY A 157 -15.37 -17.63 1.55
C GLY A 157 -14.81 -17.13 2.89
N LEU A 158 -13.49 -17.26 3.14
CA LEU A 158 -12.88 -16.75 4.36
C LEU A 158 -12.85 -15.21 4.38
N PRO A 159 -12.90 -14.58 5.57
CA PRO A 159 -12.82 -13.13 5.68
C PRO A 159 -11.44 -12.60 5.29
N PRO A 160 -11.37 -11.40 4.70
CA PRO A 160 -10.10 -10.76 4.41
C PRO A 160 -9.40 -10.31 5.69
N LYS A 161 -8.07 -10.30 5.70
CA LYS A 161 -7.26 -9.90 6.84
C LYS A 161 -6.16 -8.93 6.42
N ALA A 162 -5.94 -7.90 7.23
CA ALA A 162 -4.83 -6.98 7.08
C ALA A 162 -3.71 -7.31 8.08
N TYR A 163 -2.47 -7.30 7.58
CA TYR A 163 -1.28 -7.48 8.40
C TYR A 163 -0.30 -6.34 8.14
N GLY A 164 0.41 -5.91 9.17
CA GLY A 164 1.45 -4.88 9.09
C GLY A 164 2.83 -5.42 9.46
N LEU A 165 3.86 -4.99 8.76
CA LEU A 165 5.24 -5.03 9.21
C LEU A 165 5.62 -3.64 9.71
N PHE A 166 6.25 -3.57 10.89
CA PHE A 166 6.64 -2.32 11.51
C PHE A 166 8.16 -2.25 11.70
N ILE A 167 8.74 -1.11 11.37
CA ILE A 167 10.13 -0.74 11.70
C ILE A 167 10.07 0.56 12.51
N GLU A 168 10.63 0.57 13.71
CA GLU A 168 10.61 1.73 14.61
C GLU A 168 9.22 2.35 14.80
N LYS A 169 8.20 1.51 14.98
CA LYS A 169 6.77 1.86 15.10
C LYS A 169 6.11 2.41 13.82
N ARG A 170 6.84 2.61 12.72
CA ARG A 170 6.28 2.98 11.43
C ARG A 170 5.80 1.73 10.70
N LEU A 171 4.55 1.75 10.20
CA LEU A 171 4.06 0.73 9.29
C LEU A 171 4.80 0.88 7.95
N VAL A 172 5.65 -0.08 7.62
CA VAL A 172 6.47 -0.06 6.39
C VAL A 172 5.93 -0.96 5.30
N LEU A 173 5.10 -1.93 5.68
CA LEU A 173 4.46 -2.85 4.75
C LEU A 173 3.05 -3.17 5.24
N LEU A 174 2.09 -3.12 4.32
CA LEU A 174 0.72 -3.57 4.52
C LEU A 174 0.46 -4.78 3.63
N TYR A 175 0.10 -5.90 4.23
CA TYR A 175 -0.30 -7.10 3.53
C TYR A 175 -1.82 -7.32 3.66
N LEU A 176 -2.50 -7.36 2.52
CA LEU A 176 -3.93 -7.62 2.41
C LEU A 176 -4.15 -9.04 1.93
N ASN A 177 -4.45 -9.93 2.87
CA ASN A 177 -4.69 -11.34 2.62
C ASN A 177 -6.17 -11.57 2.29
N ASN A 178 -6.43 -12.30 1.22
CA ASN A 178 -7.78 -12.72 0.79
C ASN A 178 -8.75 -11.53 0.59
N SER A 179 -8.24 -10.41 0.08
CA SER A 179 -8.99 -9.17 -0.15
C SER A 179 -9.25 -8.87 -1.61
N ASP A 180 -8.30 -9.19 -2.50
CA ASP A 180 -8.29 -8.89 -3.93
C ASP A 180 -8.56 -7.40 -4.22
N ILE A 181 -8.02 -6.53 -3.36
CA ILE A 181 -8.33 -5.10 -3.43
C ILE A 181 -7.96 -4.50 -4.79
N ALA A 182 -6.90 -5.01 -5.42
CA ALA A 182 -6.43 -4.51 -6.71
C ALA A 182 -7.39 -4.85 -7.86
N ASP A 183 -8.11 -5.96 -7.81
CA ASP A 183 -9.12 -6.31 -8.80
C ASP A 183 -10.29 -5.32 -8.77
N GLY A 184 -10.67 -4.86 -7.57
CA GLY A 184 -11.65 -3.80 -7.42
C GLY A 184 -11.18 -2.43 -7.95
N TRP A 185 -9.89 -2.27 -8.25
CA TRP A 185 -9.35 -1.08 -8.92
C TRP A 185 -9.44 -1.17 -10.45
N GLU A 186 -9.65 -2.34 -11.02
CA GLU A 186 -9.78 -2.51 -12.47
C GLU A 186 -11.00 -1.77 -13.03
N PRO A 187 -11.00 -1.39 -14.33
CA PRO A 187 -12.19 -0.94 -15.01
C PRO A 187 -13.31 -2.01 -14.95
N GLU A 188 -14.56 -1.58 -14.90
CA GLU A 188 -15.72 -2.47 -14.80
C GLU A 188 -15.74 -3.60 -15.86
N ALA A 189 -15.24 -3.32 -17.06
CA ALA A 189 -15.22 -4.29 -18.16
C ALA A 189 -14.32 -5.51 -17.91
N VAL A 190 -13.39 -5.46 -16.93
CA VAL A 190 -12.42 -6.54 -16.69
C VAL A 190 -13.07 -7.66 -15.88
N HIS A 191 -13.53 -7.40 -14.68
CA HIS A 191 -14.09 -8.42 -13.77
C HIS A 191 -15.61 -8.36 -13.64
N LYS A 192 -16.23 -7.27 -14.10
CA LYS A 192 -17.68 -7.01 -13.98
C LYS A 192 -18.17 -7.02 -12.52
N ASP A 193 -17.28 -6.66 -11.60
CA ASP A 193 -17.63 -6.54 -10.19
C ASP A 193 -18.69 -5.48 -9.96
N PRO A 194 -19.59 -5.70 -8.97
CA PRO A 194 -20.60 -4.71 -8.61
C PRO A 194 -19.99 -3.34 -8.30
N PRO A 195 -20.62 -2.24 -8.75
CA PRO A 195 -20.09 -0.88 -8.54
C PRO A 195 -19.76 -0.57 -7.09
N GLU A 196 -20.60 -1.03 -6.14
CA GLU A 196 -20.40 -0.83 -4.70
C GLU A 196 -19.18 -1.58 -4.14
N VAL A 197 -18.80 -2.72 -4.72
CA VAL A 197 -17.61 -3.49 -4.34
C VAL A 197 -16.37 -2.75 -4.82
N ARG A 198 -16.37 -2.31 -6.07
CA ARG A 198 -15.29 -1.53 -6.69
C ARG A 198 -15.09 -0.20 -5.98
N GLU A 199 -16.18 0.52 -5.66
CA GLU A 199 -16.10 1.78 -4.93
C GLU A 199 -15.45 1.61 -3.56
N LYS A 200 -15.82 0.55 -2.81
CA LYS A 200 -15.18 0.24 -1.52
C LYS A 200 -13.69 -0.05 -1.68
N ALA A 201 -13.30 -0.82 -2.69
CA ALA A 201 -11.91 -1.13 -2.97
C ALA A 201 -11.09 0.14 -3.29
N ILE A 202 -11.60 1.02 -4.16
CA ILE A 202 -10.97 2.30 -4.51
C ILE A 202 -10.85 3.20 -3.27
N ARG A 203 -11.92 3.36 -2.48
CA ARG A 203 -11.91 4.17 -1.27
C ARG A 203 -10.92 3.64 -0.22
N PHE A 204 -10.81 2.32 -0.08
CA PHE A 204 -9.82 1.74 0.83
C PHE A 204 -8.39 1.95 0.34
N GLY A 205 -8.14 1.84 -0.96
CA GLY A 205 -6.86 2.22 -1.56
C GLY A 205 -6.49 3.68 -1.30
N ILE A 206 -7.48 4.60 -1.36
CA ILE A 206 -7.28 6.01 -0.98
C ILE A 206 -6.88 6.13 0.49
N ASN A 207 -7.52 5.38 1.40
CA ASN A 207 -7.12 5.36 2.81
C ASN A 207 -5.66 4.94 2.98
N ILE A 208 -5.21 3.89 2.26
CA ILE A 208 -3.82 3.43 2.32
C ILE A 208 -2.88 4.55 1.89
N LEU A 209 -3.16 5.23 0.77
CA LEU A 209 -2.33 6.35 0.30
C LEU A 209 -2.29 7.50 1.31
N TYR A 210 -3.44 7.91 1.85
CA TYR A 210 -3.49 8.99 2.85
C TYR A 210 -2.72 8.63 4.12
N TYR A 211 -2.88 7.40 4.61
CA TYR A 211 -2.13 6.92 5.77
C TYR A 211 -0.62 7.00 5.53
N VAL A 212 -0.16 6.44 4.42
CA VAL A 212 1.28 6.37 4.10
C VAL A 212 1.90 7.75 3.87
N LEU A 213 1.17 8.66 3.21
CA LEU A 213 1.68 10.00 2.91
C LEU A 213 1.62 10.96 4.11
N SER A 214 0.98 10.58 5.22
CA SER A 214 0.87 11.38 6.44
C SER A 214 1.63 10.86 7.65
N HIS A 215 2.24 9.67 7.56
CA HIS A 215 2.99 9.00 8.63
C HIS A 215 4.35 8.51 8.14
#